data_f90672fd47cbc30f310b82114520ffa7
#
_entry.id   f90672fd47cbc30f310b82114520ffa7
#
_cell.length_a   1.000
_cell.length_b   1.000
_cell.length_c   1.000
_cell.angle_alpha   90.00
_cell.angle_beta   90.00
_cell.angle_gamma   90.00
#
_symmetry.space_group_name_H-M   'P 1'
#
loop_
_entity.id
_entity.type
_entity.pdbx_description
1 polymer ?
#
loop_
_entity_poly.entity_id
_entity_poly.type
_entity_poly.pdbx_seq_one_letter_code
_entity_poly.pdbx_strand_id
1 'polypeptide(L)'
;MIVHNWLLYIAAFACAFAISLVATPFAKWVSIKAKAIDYPKARGMHTKPMPRMGGIAIVLGFMVTVLILYRFVNDINIDHFIGFILGACIIVVVGMVDDVKNLPPKVKLIFQIIAAIIVIKSGIKINVVLWPVTAYLQKISGPITLIWIIGVTNAVNLIDGLDGLAAGVSSIASLCLMI
;
A
#
# COMPACT_ATOMS: atom_id res chain seq x y z
N MET A 1 3.51 26.24 11.52
CA MET A 1 3.73 26.92 10.22
C MET A 1 4.01 25.81 9.20
N ILE A 2 2.99 25.38 8.47
CA ILE A 2 3.13 24.37 7.42
C ILE A 2 3.82 25.07 6.26
N VAL A 3 5.15 25.01 6.24
CA VAL A 3 5.88 25.39 5.05
C VAL A 3 5.53 24.34 4.01
N HIS A 4 4.75 24.75 3.02
CA HIS A 4 4.44 23.94 1.85
C HIS A 4 5.74 23.70 1.08
N ASN A 5 6.46 22.63 1.45
CA ASN A 5 7.68 22.21 0.74
C ASN A 5 7.27 21.48 -0.55
N TRP A 6 6.70 22.21 -1.50
CA TRP A 6 6.36 21.65 -2.82
C TRP A 6 7.55 20.95 -3.49
N LEU A 7 8.75 21.48 -3.26
CA LEU A 7 10.00 20.84 -3.72
C LEU A 7 10.17 19.44 -3.12
N LEU A 8 9.86 19.24 -1.83
CA LEU A 8 9.96 17.93 -1.20
C LEU A 8 8.94 16.93 -1.80
N TYR A 9 7.71 17.37 -2.06
CA TYR A 9 6.69 16.53 -2.68
C TYR A 9 7.06 16.17 -4.12
N ILE A 10 7.55 17.12 -4.90
CA ILE A 10 8.03 16.88 -6.26
C ILE A 10 9.23 15.93 -6.24
N ALA A 11 10.19 16.14 -5.33
CA ALA A 11 11.33 15.26 -5.16
C ALA A 11 10.91 13.85 -4.73
N ALA A 12 9.94 13.73 -3.81
CA ALA A 12 9.38 12.44 -3.39
C ALA A 12 8.76 11.69 -4.57
N PHE A 13 7.93 12.38 -5.34
CA PHE A 13 7.30 11.80 -6.52
C PHE A 13 8.33 11.35 -7.56
N ALA A 14 9.28 12.23 -7.92
CA ALA A 14 10.31 11.93 -8.90
C ALA A 14 11.21 10.75 -8.45
N CYS A 15 11.57 10.71 -7.16
CA CYS A 15 12.37 9.64 -6.58
C CYS A 15 11.61 8.31 -6.61
N ALA A 16 10.36 8.28 -6.12
CA ALA A 16 9.54 7.08 -6.12
C ALA A 16 9.30 6.56 -7.54
N PHE A 17 9.02 7.46 -8.49
CA PHE A 17 8.82 7.12 -9.90
C PHE A 17 10.09 6.51 -10.52
N ALA A 18 11.26 7.16 -10.35
CA ALA A 18 12.53 6.68 -10.90
C ALA A 18 12.90 5.31 -10.33
N ILE A 19 12.80 5.14 -9.00
CA ILE A 19 13.12 3.86 -8.35
C ILE A 19 12.16 2.76 -8.82
N SER A 20 10.86 3.04 -8.89
CA SER A 20 9.85 2.08 -9.35
C SER A 20 10.10 1.66 -10.80
N LEU A 21 10.46 2.62 -11.68
CA LEU A 21 10.79 2.36 -13.07
C LEU A 21 12.00 1.41 -13.20
N VAL A 22 13.06 1.70 -12.46
CA VAL A 22 14.29 0.88 -12.43
C VAL A 22 14.02 -0.49 -11.78
N ALA A 23 13.15 -0.57 -10.79
CA ALA A 23 12.80 -1.82 -10.11
C ALA A 23 11.86 -2.72 -10.94
N THR A 24 11.18 -2.19 -11.97
CA THR A 24 10.23 -2.96 -12.79
C THR A 24 10.84 -4.20 -13.45
N PRO A 25 12.00 -4.14 -14.14
CA PRO A 25 12.62 -5.35 -14.69
C PRO A 25 13.04 -6.34 -13.61
N PHE A 26 13.46 -5.87 -12.43
CA PHE A 26 13.74 -6.73 -11.29
C PHE A 26 12.49 -7.45 -10.78
N ALA A 27 11.37 -6.74 -10.60
CA ALA A 27 10.08 -7.32 -10.20
C ALA A 27 9.62 -8.38 -11.21
N LYS A 28 9.77 -8.13 -12.51
CA LYS A 28 9.49 -9.10 -13.57
C LYS A 28 10.36 -10.35 -13.44
N TRP A 29 11.66 -10.18 -13.22
CA TRP A 29 12.59 -11.29 -13.03
C TRP A 29 12.23 -12.15 -11.80
N VAL A 30 11.91 -11.49 -10.66
CA VAL A 30 11.46 -12.17 -9.43
C VAL A 30 10.19 -12.97 -9.69
N SER A 31 9.20 -12.38 -10.37
CA SER A 31 7.93 -13.02 -10.70
C SER A 31 8.13 -14.30 -11.54
N ILE A 32 8.99 -14.23 -12.56
CA ILE A 32 9.31 -15.38 -13.40
C ILE A 32 10.01 -16.49 -12.58
N LYS A 33 11.00 -16.09 -11.76
CA LYS A 33 11.75 -17.03 -10.92
C LYS A 33 10.87 -17.69 -9.85
N ALA A 34 9.94 -16.95 -9.28
CA ALA A 34 8.97 -17.43 -8.30
C ALA A 34 7.79 -18.20 -8.94
N LYS A 35 7.74 -18.31 -10.28
CA LYS A 35 6.63 -18.90 -11.02
C LYS A 35 5.27 -18.25 -10.77
N ALA A 36 5.28 -16.98 -10.34
CA ALA A 36 4.09 -16.16 -10.14
C ALA A 36 3.64 -15.56 -11.48
N ILE A 37 3.13 -16.41 -12.39
CA ILE A 37 2.71 -16.04 -13.74
C ILE A 37 1.22 -16.36 -13.89
N ASP A 38 0.46 -15.40 -14.37
CA ASP A 38 -0.92 -15.62 -14.78
C ASP A 38 -0.96 -16.05 -16.25
N TYR A 39 -1.52 -17.23 -16.47
CA TYR A 39 -1.67 -17.80 -17.81
C TYR A 39 -3.05 -17.44 -18.37
N PRO A 40 -3.16 -17.23 -19.70
CA PRO A 40 -4.43 -16.99 -20.33
C PRO A 40 -5.47 -18.05 -19.98
N LYS A 41 -6.66 -17.60 -19.55
CA LYS A 41 -7.82 -18.45 -19.24
C LYS A 41 -8.93 -18.14 -20.24
N ALA A 42 -9.83 -19.07 -20.51
CA ALA A 42 -10.95 -18.89 -21.43
C ALA A 42 -11.86 -17.67 -21.10
N ARG A 43 -11.88 -17.25 -19.83
CA ARG A 43 -12.61 -16.06 -19.35
C ARG A 43 -11.66 -14.91 -18.94
N GLY A 44 -10.35 -15.04 -19.19
CA GLY A 44 -9.35 -14.04 -18.85
C GLY A 44 -9.19 -13.01 -19.95
N MET A 45 -8.85 -11.78 -19.56
CA MET A 45 -8.59 -10.67 -20.50
C MET A 45 -7.20 -10.76 -21.15
N HIS A 46 -6.28 -11.49 -20.55
CA HIS A 46 -4.91 -11.60 -21.05
C HIS A 46 -4.78 -12.66 -22.14
N THR A 47 -4.16 -12.28 -23.24
CA THR A 47 -3.83 -13.19 -24.37
C THR A 47 -2.43 -13.80 -24.26
N LYS A 48 -1.59 -13.28 -23.36
CA LYS A 48 -0.20 -13.71 -23.12
C LYS A 48 0.03 -13.94 -21.63
N PRO A 49 1.01 -14.82 -21.25
CA PRO A 49 1.41 -14.99 -19.85
C PRO A 49 1.91 -13.68 -19.26
N MET A 50 1.35 -13.26 -18.11
CA MET A 50 1.68 -12.00 -17.44
C MET A 50 2.28 -12.25 -16.06
N PRO A 51 3.41 -11.59 -15.70
CA PRO A 51 3.99 -11.64 -14.36
C PRO A 51 3.05 -10.97 -13.35
N ARG A 52 2.74 -11.64 -12.22
CA ARG A 52 1.79 -11.14 -11.21
C ARG A 52 2.39 -10.15 -10.21
N MET A 53 3.70 -10.23 -9.94
CA MET A 53 4.37 -9.48 -8.87
C MET A 53 4.80 -8.06 -9.27
N GLY A 54 4.10 -7.39 -10.18
CA GLY A 54 4.40 -6.01 -10.61
C GLY A 54 4.36 -4.99 -9.47
N GLY A 55 3.51 -5.22 -8.47
CA GLY A 55 3.40 -4.39 -7.28
C GLY A 55 4.70 -4.25 -6.47
N ILE A 56 5.64 -5.21 -6.58
CA ILE A 56 6.96 -5.11 -5.91
C ILE A 56 7.71 -3.85 -6.34
N ALA A 57 7.67 -3.49 -7.61
CA ALA A 57 8.35 -2.30 -8.12
C ALA A 57 7.77 -1.01 -7.50
N ILE A 58 6.44 -0.93 -7.38
CA ILE A 58 5.74 0.21 -6.76
C ILE A 58 6.10 0.30 -5.28
N VAL A 59 6.05 -0.84 -4.57
CA VAL A 59 6.39 -0.90 -3.14
C VAL A 59 7.84 -0.50 -2.90
N LEU A 60 8.80 -0.98 -3.70
CA LEU A 60 10.20 -0.58 -3.58
C LEU A 60 10.37 0.92 -3.83
N GLY A 61 9.75 1.47 -4.88
CA GLY A 61 9.77 2.89 -5.16
C GLY A 61 9.26 3.72 -3.98
N PHE A 62 8.12 3.34 -3.43
CA PHE A 62 7.51 4.02 -2.30
C PHE A 62 8.35 3.88 -1.02
N MET A 63 8.68 2.66 -0.60
CA MET A 63 9.37 2.40 0.68
C MET A 63 10.76 3.02 0.71
N VAL A 64 11.54 2.87 -0.37
CA VAL A 64 12.89 3.46 -0.44
C VAL A 64 12.80 4.99 -0.39
N THR A 65 11.86 5.59 -1.11
CA THR A 65 11.65 7.03 -1.07
C THR A 65 11.26 7.52 0.32
N VAL A 66 10.33 6.84 1.00
CA VAL A 66 9.92 7.18 2.36
C VAL A 66 11.09 7.08 3.32
N LEU A 67 11.94 6.04 3.23
CA LEU A 67 13.12 5.88 4.06
C LEU A 67 14.20 6.95 3.81
N ILE A 68 14.39 7.37 2.56
CA ILE A 68 15.33 8.45 2.20
C ILE A 68 14.81 9.78 2.75
N LEU A 69 13.54 10.09 2.50
CA LEU A 69 12.95 11.38 2.82
C LEU A 69 12.61 11.54 4.30
N TYR A 70 12.50 10.45 5.04
CA TYR A 70 12.29 10.49 6.50
C TYR A 70 13.26 11.44 7.21
N ARG A 71 14.51 11.54 6.75
CA ARG A 71 15.53 12.41 7.32
C ARG A 71 15.32 13.91 7.07
N PHE A 72 14.48 14.24 6.09
CA PHE A 72 14.22 15.62 5.67
C PHE A 72 12.89 16.15 6.20
N VAL A 73 12.12 15.31 6.88
CA VAL A 73 10.84 15.69 7.50
C VAL A 73 11.03 15.78 9.00
N ASN A 74 10.88 16.99 9.55
CA ASN A 74 10.92 17.23 10.98
C ASN A 74 9.61 16.77 11.64
N ASP A 75 9.68 16.41 12.93
CA ASP A 75 8.54 16.08 13.80
C ASP A 75 7.75 14.79 13.42
N ILE A 76 8.38 13.83 12.74
CA ILE A 76 7.77 12.52 12.55
C ILE A 76 7.84 11.74 13.87
N ASN A 77 6.69 11.31 14.37
CA ASN A 77 6.62 10.38 15.48
C ASN A 77 7.19 9.02 15.06
N ILE A 78 8.27 8.60 15.72
CA ILE A 78 9.00 7.37 15.38
C ILE A 78 8.13 6.13 15.52
N ASP A 79 7.24 6.08 16.52
CA ASP A 79 6.35 4.93 16.74
C ASP A 79 5.36 4.80 15.59
N HIS A 80 4.80 5.94 15.13
CA HIS A 80 3.93 5.96 13.95
C HIS A 80 4.67 5.45 12.70
N PHE A 81 5.89 5.94 12.50
CA PHE A 81 6.70 5.54 11.36
C PHE A 81 7.01 4.05 11.37
N ILE A 82 7.49 3.52 12.49
CA ILE A 82 7.79 2.09 12.64
C ILE A 82 6.53 1.24 12.43
N GLY A 83 5.41 1.62 13.06
CA GLY A 83 4.15 0.90 12.92
C GLY A 83 3.64 0.87 11.48
N PHE A 84 3.75 1.99 10.76
CA PHE A 84 3.41 2.06 9.34
C PHE A 84 4.28 1.12 8.49
N ILE A 85 5.61 1.17 8.66
CA ILE A 85 6.54 0.31 7.91
C ILE A 85 6.28 -1.17 8.19
N LEU A 86 6.11 -1.55 9.47
CA LEU A 86 5.84 -2.94 9.84
C LEU A 86 4.51 -3.44 9.27
N GLY A 87 3.44 -2.64 9.39
CA GLY A 87 2.13 -2.98 8.83
C GLY A 87 2.18 -3.15 7.32
N ALA A 88 2.84 -2.22 6.62
CA ALA A 88 3.02 -2.28 5.18
C ALA A 88 3.85 -3.50 4.75
N CYS A 89 4.95 -3.81 5.44
CA CYS A 89 5.77 -5.00 5.17
C CYS A 89 4.96 -6.29 5.29
N ILE A 90 4.11 -6.42 6.31
CA ILE A 90 3.26 -7.61 6.48
C ILE A 90 2.33 -7.77 5.29
N ILE A 91 1.62 -6.71 4.88
CA ILE A 91 0.68 -6.74 3.75
C ILE A 91 1.42 -7.11 2.46
N VAL A 92 2.59 -6.53 2.21
CA VAL A 92 3.41 -6.80 1.02
C VAL A 92 3.88 -8.26 0.98
N VAL A 93 4.44 -8.77 2.09
CA VAL A 93 4.92 -10.15 2.16
C VAL A 93 3.77 -11.13 1.93
N VAL A 94 2.61 -10.89 2.54
CA VAL A 94 1.43 -11.73 2.35
C VAL A 94 0.92 -11.66 0.90
N GLY A 95 0.92 -10.48 0.29
CA GLY A 95 0.59 -10.31 -1.12
C GLY A 95 1.53 -11.09 -2.05
N MET A 96 2.85 -11.01 -1.80
CA MET A 96 3.84 -11.78 -2.57
C MET A 96 3.65 -13.30 -2.42
N VAL A 97 3.36 -13.77 -1.21
CA VAL A 97 3.08 -15.20 -0.96
C VAL A 97 1.78 -15.61 -1.63
N ASP A 98 0.78 -14.73 -1.65
CA ASP A 98 -0.49 -14.96 -2.34
C ASP A 98 -0.32 -15.10 -3.85
N ASP A 99 0.50 -14.25 -4.47
CA ASP A 99 0.80 -14.31 -5.91
C ASP A 99 1.45 -15.65 -6.32
N VAL A 100 2.20 -16.28 -5.40
CA VAL A 100 2.87 -17.58 -5.65
C VAL A 100 1.95 -18.75 -5.30
N LYS A 101 1.27 -18.69 -4.13
CA LYS A 101 0.59 -19.85 -3.53
C LYS A 101 -0.93 -19.80 -3.58
N ASN A 102 -1.54 -18.70 -4.04
CA ASN A 102 -2.98 -18.46 -4.01
C ASN A 102 -3.57 -18.77 -2.63
N LEU A 103 -3.26 -17.93 -1.64
CA LEU A 103 -3.66 -18.11 -0.24
C LEU A 103 -5.19 -18.11 -0.08
N PRO A 104 -5.73 -18.92 0.85
CA PRO A 104 -7.14 -18.86 1.19
C PRO A 104 -7.52 -17.45 1.70
N PRO A 105 -8.71 -16.92 1.38
CA PRO A 105 -9.15 -15.58 1.80
C PRO A 105 -9.08 -15.36 3.32
N LYS A 106 -9.36 -16.38 4.10
CA LYS A 106 -9.29 -16.34 5.58
C LYS A 106 -7.88 -16.05 6.08
N VAL A 107 -6.86 -16.64 5.45
CA VAL A 107 -5.45 -16.42 5.82
C VAL A 107 -5.03 -14.99 5.51
N LYS A 108 -5.38 -14.47 4.32
CA LYS A 108 -5.12 -13.07 3.97
C LYS A 108 -5.76 -12.11 4.97
N LEU A 109 -7.02 -12.34 5.32
CA LEU A 109 -7.76 -11.51 6.28
C LEU A 109 -7.09 -11.48 7.66
N ILE A 110 -6.60 -12.63 8.15
CA ILE A 110 -5.90 -12.69 9.45
C ILE A 110 -4.67 -11.79 9.44
N PHE A 111 -3.84 -11.87 8.41
CA PHE A 111 -2.64 -11.03 8.31
C PHE A 111 -2.96 -9.55 8.09
N GLN A 112 -4.02 -9.23 7.36
CA GLN A 112 -4.51 -7.84 7.23
C GLN A 112 -4.97 -7.29 8.58
N ILE A 113 -5.66 -8.09 9.40
CA ILE A 113 -6.05 -7.71 10.77
C ILE A 113 -4.80 -7.47 11.63
N ILE A 114 -3.82 -8.36 11.59
CA ILE A 114 -2.56 -8.21 12.35
C ILE A 114 -1.84 -6.91 11.94
N ALA A 115 -1.69 -6.66 10.65
CA ALA A 115 -1.07 -5.45 10.13
C ALA A 115 -1.82 -4.18 10.59
N ALA A 116 -3.16 -4.18 10.49
CA ALA A 116 -3.98 -3.07 10.93
C ALA A 116 -3.88 -2.81 12.45
N ILE A 117 -3.84 -3.87 13.27
CA ILE A 117 -3.66 -3.74 14.72
C ILE A 117 -2.30 -3.13 15.06
N ILE A 118 -1.22 -3.50 14.35
CA ILE A 118 0.11 -2.91 14.55
C ILE A 118 0.08 -1.41 14.25
N VAL A 119 -0.51 -1.02 13.13
CA VAL A 119 -0.67 0.39 12.73
C VAL A 119 -1.49 1.17 13.76
N ILE A 120 -2.60 0.60 14.24
CA ILE A 120 -3.46 1.24 15.25
C ILE A 120 -2.73 1.39 16.59
N LYS A 121 -1.97 0.36 17.01
CA LYS A 121 -1.20 0.40 18.28
C LYS A 121 -0.04 1.38 18.22
N SER A 122 0.53 1.64 17.05
CA SER A 122 1.56 2.68 16.90
C SER A 122 0.99 4.10 17.01
N GLY A 123 -0.34 4.26 17.07
CA GLY A 123 -1.01 5.54 17.23
C GLY A 123 -1.64 6.10 15.96
N ILE A 124 -1.46 5.45 14.81
CA ILE A 124 -2.09 5.86 13.55
C ILE A 124 -3.55 5.43 13.57
N LYS A 125 -4.45 6.41 13.67
CA LYS A 125 -5.90 6.19 13.70
C LYS A 125 -6.62 7.26 12.90
N ILE A 126 -7.73 6.89 12.29
CA ILE A 126 -8.63 7.84 11.64
C ILE A 126 -9.33 8.65 12.74
N ASN A 127 -9.03 9.94 12.81
CA ASN A 127 -9.68 10.86 13.73
C ASN A 127 -10.93 11.43 13.08
N VAL A 128 -12.10 11.01 13.57
CA VAL A 128 -13.37 11.57 13.11
C VAL A 128 -13.74 12.74 14.01
N VAL A 129 -13.72 13.95 13.45
CA VAL A 129 -14.08 15.19 14.17
C VAL A 129 -15.44 15.67 13.66
N LEU A 130 -16.50 15.31 14.37
CA LEU A 130 -17.86 15.74 14.10
C LEU A 130 -18.46 16.35 15.39
N TRP A 131 -18.49 17.67 15.47
CA TRP A 131 -19.12 18.35 16.59
C TRP A 131 -20.65 18.15 16.55
N PRO A 132 -21.32 17.79 17.70
CA PRO A 132 -20.81 17.67 19.07
C PRO A 132 -20.40 16.22 19.47
N VAL A 133 -20.40 15.25 18.57
CA VAL A 133 -20.24 13.81 18.88
C VAL A 133 -18.78 13.32 18.82
N THR A 134 -17.83 14.20 18.67
CA THR A 134 -16.38 13.86 18.50
C THR A 134 -15.86 12.93 19.61
N ALA A 135 -16.24 13.16 20.86
CA ALA A 135 -15.75 12.34 21.99
C ALA A 135 -16.21 10.87 21.92
N TYR A 136 -17.41 10.62 21.39
CA TYR A 136 -17.89 9.24 21.16
C TYR A 136 -17.21 8.60 19.96
N LEU A 137 -17.00 9.36 18.88
CA LEU A 137 -16.36 8.88 17.67
C LEU A 137 -14.87 8.53 17.88
N GLN A 138 -14.17 9.23 18.77
CA GLN A 138 -12.80 8.90 19.14
C GLN A 138 -12.68 7.51 19.78
N LYS A 139 -13.67 7.05 20.53
CA LYS A 139 -13.67 5.70 21.13
C LYS A 139 -13.73 4.59 20.07
N ILE A 140 -14.39 4.84 18.95
CA ILE A 140 -14.53 3.88 17.84
C ILE A 140 -13.52 4.11 16.70
N SER A 141 -12.60 5.05 16.86
CA SER A 141 -11.53 5.38 15.90
C SER A 141 -10.69 4.16 15.53
N GLY A 142 -10.32 3.32 16.50
CA GLY A 142 -9.59 2.08 16.25
C GLY A 142 -10.35 1.09 15.36
N PRO A 143 -11.56 0.67 15.72
CA PRO A 143 -12.41 -0.16 14.86
C PRO A 143 -12.65 0.42 13.46
N ILE A 144 -12.89 1.72 13.34
CA ILE A 144 -13.05 2.39 12.03
C ILE A 144 -11.75 2.26 11.21
N THR A 145 -10.61 2.51 11.82
CA THR A 145 -9.29 2.38 11.14
C THR A 145 -9.04 0.95 10.69
N LEU A 146 -9.37 -0.04 11.52
CA LEU A 146 -9.24 -1.46 11.19
C LEU A 146 -10.08 -1.80 9.94
N ILE A 147 -11.37 -1.45 9.95
CA ILE A 147 -12.28 -1.72 8.83
C ILE A 147 -11.80 -0.99 7.57
N TRP A 148 -11.31 0.25 7.71
CA TRP A 148 -10.80 1.04 6.61
C TRP A 148 -9.57 0.39 5.96
N ILE A 149 -8.56 0.02 6.74
CA ILE A 149 -7.33 -0.61 6.21
C ILE A 149 -7.67 -1.92 5.49
N ILE A 150 -8.49 -2.78 6.11
CA ILE A 150 -8.91 -4.05 5.50
C ILE A 150 -9.74 -3.79 4.24
N GLY A 151 -10.70 -2.87 4.32
CA GLY A 151 -11.60 -2.55 3.21
C GLY A 151 -10.84 -2.02 2.00
N VAL A 152 -9.95 -1.04 2.19
CA VAL A 152 -9.15 -0.47 1.09
C VAL A 152 -8.19 -1.51 0.52
N THR A 153 -7.52 -2.31 1.37
CA THR A 153 -6.61 -3.36 0.89
C THR A 153 -7.33 -4.37 0.01
N ASN A 154 -8.53 -4.83 0.42
CA ASN A 154 -9.30 -5.77 -0.39
C ASN A 154 -9.93 -5.11 -1.62
N ALA A 155 -10.36 -3.85 -1.55
CA ALA A 155 -10.89 -3.12 -2.69
C ALA A 155 -9.83 -2.96 -3.79
N VAL A 156 -8.62 -2.56 -3.44
CA VAL A 156 -7.50 -2.45 -4.40
C VAL A 156 -7.18 -3.81 -5.01
N ASN A 157 -7.12 -4.87 -4.19
CA ASN A 157 -6.87 -6.23 -4.68
C ASN A 157 -7.98 -6.73 -5.64
N LEU A 158 -9.23 -6.30 -5.44
CA LEU A 158 -10.34 -6.66 -6.31
C LEU A 158 -10.30 -5.92 -7.66
N ILE A 159 -9.81 -4.67 -7.66
CA ILE A 159 -9.66 -3.84 -8.87
C ILE A 159 -8.45 -4.31 -9.70
N ASP A 160 -7.48 -4.99 -9.08
CA ASP A 160 -6.24 -5.44 -9.73
C ASP A 160 -6.48 -6.68 -10.62
N GLY A 161 -7.39 -6.53 -11.58
CA GLY A 161 -7.73 -7.56 -12.57
C GLY A 161 -7.46 -7.12 -14.02
N LEU A 162 -7.09 -5.87 -14.23
CA LEU A 162 -6.79 -5.27 -15.55
C LEU A 162 -5.47 -4.53 -15.51
N ASP A 163 -4.70 -4.60 -16.58
CA ASP A 163 -3.40 -3.93 -16.71
C ASP A 163 -3.51 -2.42 -16.45
N GLY A 164 -2.81 -1.96 -15.41
CA GLY A 164 -2.74 -0.56 -15.02
C GLY A 164 -3.98 0.02 -14.31
N LEU A 165 -5.07 -0.73 -14.17
CA LEU A 165 -6.30 -0.20 -13.55
C LEU A 165 -6.11 0.13 -12.08
N ALA A 166 -5.58 -0.81 -11.29
CA ALA A 166 -5.31 -0.59 -9.87
C ALA A 166 -4.31 0.56 -9.65
N ALA A 167 -3.24 0.61 -10.45
CA ALA A 167 -2.25 1.69 -10.38
C ALA A 167 -2.88 3.04 -10.75
N GLY A 168 -3.72 3.10 -11.80
CA GLY A 168 -4.40 4.32 -12.23
C GLY A 168 -5.38 4.84 -11.18
N VAL A 169 -6.25 3.99 -10.66
CA VAL A 169 -7.21 4.36 -9.60
C VAL A 169 -6.49 4.82 -8.33
N SER A 170 -5.45 4.10 -7.90
CA SER A 170 -4.66 4.47 -6.73
C SER A 170 -3.91 5.80 -6.93
N SER A 171 -3.41 6.07 -8.13
CA SER A 171 -2.75 7.34 -8.45
C SER A 171 -3.73 8.52 -8.38
N ILE A 172 -4.92 8.37 -8.96
CA ILE A 172 -5.97 9.41 -8.90
C ILE A 172 -6.40 9.64 -7.44
N ALA A 173 -6.67 8.57 -6.69
CA ALA A 173 -7.04 8.67 -5.28
C ALA A 173 -5.95 9.37 -4.44
N SER A 174 -4.66 9.04 -4.67
CA SER A 174 -3.54 9.68 -3.98
C SER A 174 -3.43 11.17 -4.31
N LEU A 175 -3.65 11.55 -5.57
CA LEU A 175 -3.67 12.97 -5.98
C LEU A 175 -4.83 13.72 -5.32
N CYS A 176 -6.02 13.13 -5.25
CA CYS A 176 -7.18 13.75 -4.58
C CYS A 176 -6.96 13.91 -3.07
N LEU A 177 -6.20 13.02 -2.43
CA LEU A 177 -5.89 13.12 -1.00
C LEU A 177 -4.76 14.12 -0.69
N MET A 178 -3.99 14.51 -1.71
CA MET A 178 -2.89 15.48 -1.57
C MET A 178 -3.38 16.94 -1.61
N ILE A 179 -4.53 17.21 -2.21
CA ILE A 179 -5.14 18.54 -2.36
C ILE A 179 -5.96 18.89 -1.12
#